data_7278956c721e25207ef0cc6e53cd08b7
#
_entry.id   7278956c721e25207ef0cc6e53cd08b7
#
_cell.length_a   1.000
_cell.length_b   1.000
_cell.length_c   1.000
_cell.angle_alpha   90.00
_cell.angle_beta   90.00
_cell.angle_gamma   90.00
#
_symmetry.space_group_name_H-M   'P 1'
#
loop_
_entity.id
_entity.type
_entity.pdbx_description
1 polymer ?
#
loop_
_entity_poly.entity_id
_entity_poly.type
_entity_poly.pdbx_seq_one_letter_code
_entity_poly.pdbx_strand_id
1 'polypeptide(L)'
;TFSEDGKGTNKLANAELADKYGIVMGTSHHEPLCRAGVEWQNKYRQYGTSNAWDFNTNETAITKFWEDGVARNKNFENVYTLGMRGESDSSLSGTKEENIALLKKVITAQKDILKKNNLSDAPQVLTVYKEVEDYWHGTDKAEGLKKWDVLNDVTIMLCDDNFGNMRTLPTK
;
A
#
# COMPACT_ATOMS: atom_id res chain seq x y z
N THR A 1 4.58 -3.32 -13.37
CA THR A 1 4.97 -2.45 -12.28
C THR A 1 5.04 -1.02 -12.79
N PHE A 2 4.57 -0.09 -12.00
CA PHE A 2 4.83 1.34 -12.17
C PHE A 2 6.30 1.66 -12.01
N SER A 3 7.06 0.76 -11.47
CA SER A 3 8.45 0.97 -11.44
C SER A 3 8.94 0.85 -12.85
N GLU A 4 9.08 1.81 -13.39
CA GLU A 4 10.30 2.12 -13.99
C GLU A 4 11.19 0.90 -14.07
N ASP A 5 11.83 0.78 -15.18
CA ASP A 5 12.90 -0.15 -15.49
C ASP A 5 13.99 -0.33 -14.39
N GLY A 6 13.73 0.06 -13.15
CA GLY A 6 14.69 0.09 -12.04
C GLY A 6 15.90 1.00 -12.29
N LYS A 7 16.02 1.54 -13.49
CA LYS A 7 17.13 2.39 -13.94
C LYS A 7 16.78 3.88 -13.91
N GLY A 8 15.51 4.20 -13.71
CA GLY A 8 15.04 5.58 -13.53
C GLY A 8 15.06 6.46 -14.79
N THR A 9 15.02 5.85 -15.98
CA THR A 9 15.10 6.58 -17.24
C THR A 9 13.79 7.23 -17.65
N ASN A 10 12.63 6.60 -17.38
CA ASN A 10 11.32 7.24 -17.54
C ASN A 10 10.37 6.76 -16.44
N LYS A 11 10.17 7.60 -15.45
CA LYS A 11 9.39 7.28 -14.23
C LYS A 11 7.89 7.25 -14.43
N LEU A 12 7.40 7.67 -15.57
CA LEU A 12 5.97 7.80 -15.85
C LEU A 12 5.54 7.07 -17.12
N ALA A 13 6.43 6.34 -17.80
CA ALA A 13 6.14 5.74 -19.09
C ALA A 13 4.86 4.90 -19.10
N ASN A 14 4.63 4.10 -18.06
CA ASN A 14 3.44 3.27 -17.97
C ASN A 14 2.18 4.10 -17.66
N ALA A 15 2.29 5.11 -16.79
CA ALA A 15 1.18 6.00 -16.47
C ALA A 15 0.78 6.85 -17.68
N GLU A 16 1.74 7.42 -18.39
CA GLU A 16 1.54 8.18 -19.61
C GLU A 16 0.91 7.33 -20.72
N LEU A 17 1.37 6.08 -20.85
CA LEU A 17 0.83 5.16 -21.86
C LEU A 17 -0.61 4.75 -21.51
N ALA A 18 -0.89 4.45 -20.24
CA ALA A 18 -2.23 4.13 -19.76
C ALA A 18 -3.19 5.29 -20.01
N ASP A 19 -2.80 6.50 -19.60
CA ASP A 19 -3.57 7.72 -19.79
C ASP A 19 -3.90 7.95 -21.27
N LYS A 20 -2.90 7.83 -22.14
CA LYS A 20 -3.08 7.95 -23.59
C LYS A 20 -4.15 7.00 -24.16
N TYR A 21 -4.31 5.81 -23.56
CA TYR A 21 -5.28 4.81 -24.00
C TYR A 21 -6.56 4.78 -23.14
N GLY A 22 -6.74 5.72 -22.22
CA GLY A 22 -7.91 5.80 -21.34
C GLY A 22 -7.99 4.61 -20.36
N ILE A 23 -6.84 4.11 -19.90
CA ILE A 23 -6.74 3.00 -18.95
C ILE A 23 -6.43 3.54 -17.57
N VAL A 24 -7.30 3.25 -16.61
CA VAL A 24 -7.04 3.52 -15.19
C VAL A 24 -6.03 2.51 -14.66
N MET A 25 -4.97 3.00 -14.05
CA MET A 25 -3.91 2.14 -13.51
C MET A 25 -4.09 1.87 -12.02
N GLY A 26 -3.72 0.67 -11.60
CA GLY A 26 -3.56 0.30 -10.20
C GLY A 26 -2.23 -0.39 -9.97
N THR A 27 -1.80 -0.50 -8.73
CA THR A 27 -0.57 -1.20 -8.35
C THR A 27 -0.86 -2.42 -7.50
N SER A 28 0.09 -3.35 -7.44
CA SER A 28 -0.02 -4.51 -6.57
C SER A 28 0.11 -4.12 -5.09
N HIS A 29 -0.23 -5.04 -4.20
CA HIS A 29 -0.05 -4.85 -2.75
C HIS A 29 1.42 -4.67 -2.30
N HIS A 30 2.38 -4.89 -3.20
CA HIS A 30 3.78 -4.58 -2.99
C HIS A 30 4.16 -3.14 -3.30
N GLU A 31 3.24 -2.39 -3.88
CA GLU A 31 3.51 -1.05 -4.42
C GLU A 31 2.49 -0.02 -3.90
N PRO A 32 2.37 0.13 -2.57
CA PRO A 32 1.45 1.11 -2.01
C PRO A 32 1.81 2.51 -2.48
N LEU A 33 0.77 3.30 -2.78
CA LEU A 33 0.90 4.67 -3.30
C LEU A 33 1.87 4.78 -4.48
N CYS A 34 1.82 3.79 -5.39
CA CYS A 34 2.64 3.73 -6.60
C CYS A 34 4.16 3.60 -6.36
N ARG A 35 4.59 3.06 -5.21
CA ARG A 35 6.00 2.88 -4.86
C ARG A 35 6.30 1.48 -4.35
N ALA A 36 7.29 0.84 -4.96
CA ALA A 36 7.71 -0.52 -4.62
C ALA A 36 8.78 -0.56 -3.52
N GLY A 37 8.71 -1.60 -2.65
CA GLY A 37 9.77 -1.85 -1.66
C GLY A 37 11.15 -2.08 -2.30
N VAL A 38 11.19 -2.71 -3.47
CA VAL A 38 12.44 -2.86 -4.25
C VAL A 38 13.02 -1.50 -4.67
N GLU A 39 12.17 -0.55 -5.04
CA GLU A 39 12.61 0.81 -5.34
C GLU A 39 13.15 1.50 -4.09
N TRP A 40 12.54 1.27 -2.93
CA TRP A 40 13.03 1.77 -1.65
C TRP A 40 14.47 1.36 -1.39
N GLN A 41 14.82 0.09 -1.54
CA GLN A 41 16.18 -0.41 -1.31
C GLN A 41 17.23 0.30 -2.17
N ASN A 42 16.85 0.70 -3.37
CA ASN A 42 17.76 1.41 -4.29
C ASN A 42 17.82 2.92 -4.05
N LYS A 43 16.79 3.52 -3.43
CA LYS A 43 16.64 4.99 -3.38
C LYS A 43 16.46 5.56 -1.98
N TYR A 44 16.45 4.76 -0.93
CA TYR A 44 16.19 5.23 0.44
C TYR A 44 17.05 6.41 0.88
N ARG A 45 18.30 6.50 0.39
CA ARG A 45 19.23 7.59 0.70
C ARG A 45 18.74 8.98 0.25
N GLN A 46 17.78 9.03 -0.66
CA GLN A 46 17.14 10.29 -1.09
C GLN A 46 16.15 10.81 -0.03
N TYR A 47 15.69 9.95 0.87
CA TYR A 47 14.63 10.23 1.84
C TYR A 47 15.11 10.17 3.28
N GLY A 48 16.17 9.39 3.56
CA GLY A 48 16.71 9.19 4.90
C GLY A 48 18.04 8.44 4.90
N THR A 49 18.50 8.07 6.08
CA THR A 49 19.78 7.38 6.27
C THR A 49 19.63 5.87 6.44
N SER A 50 18.45 5.40 6.87
CA SER A 50 18.15 3.99 7.09
C SER A 50 17.48 3.36 5.88
N ASN A 51 17.89 2.16 5.51
CA ASN A 51 17.23 1.35 4.48
C ASN A 51 16.09 0.49 5.04
N ALA A 52 15.82 0.55 6.34
CA ALA A 52 14.76 -0.25 6.95
C ALA A 52 13.41 0.03 6.29
N TRP A 53 12.78 -1.02 5.75
CA TRP A 53 11.40 -1.00 5.26
C TRP A 53 10.47 -1.33 6.43
N ASP A 54 10.47 -0.46 7.43
CA ASP A 54 9.70 -0.56 8.67
C ASP A 54 9.19 0.82 9.06
N PHE A 55 7.87 0.97 9.03
CA PHE A 55 7.23 2.26 9.29
C PHE A 55 7.32 2.70 10.76
N ASN A 56 7.49 1.77 11.71
CA ASN A 56 7.69 2.14 13.11
C ASN A 56 9.02 2.86 13.36
N THR A 57 10.06 2.42 12.67
CA THR A 57 11.43 2.94 12.88
C THR A 57 11.84 3.97 11.85
N ASN A 58 11.13 4.05 10.70
CA ASN A 58 11.53 4.88 9.57
C ASN A 58 10.37 5.66 8.94
N GLU A 59 9.39 6.02 9.76
CA GLU A 59 8.13 6.67 9.35
C GLU A 59 8.35 7.89 8.45
N THR A 60 9.20 8.83 8.89
CA THR A 60 9.39 10.09 8.18
C THR A 60 9.93 9.89 6.76
N ALA A 61 10.89 8.99 6.60
CA ALA A 61 11.51 8.74 5.30
C ALA A 61 10.57 7.96 4.36
N ILE A 62 9.86 6.95 4.89
CA ILE A 62 8.89 6.18 4.12
C ILE A 62 7.69 7.06 3.72
N THR A 63 7.23 7.94 4.59
CA THR A 63 6.17 8.92 4.26
C THR A 63 6.57 9.79 3.09
N LYS A 64 7.77 10.38 3.12
CA LYS A 64 8.30 11.19 2.00
C LYS A 64 8.41 10.39 0.70
N PHE A 65 8.80 9.12 0.81
CA PHE A 65 8.89 8.22 -0.32
C PHE A 65 7.52 8.00 -0.98
N TRP A 66 6.48 7.80 -0.19
CA TRP A 66 5.11 7.68 -0.70
C TRP A 66 4.54 9.01 -1.20
N GLU A 67 4.82 10.13 -0.52
CA GLU A 67 4.43 11.47 -0.99
C GLU A 67 5.00 11.76 -2.39
N ASP A 68 6.25 11.39 -2.65
CA ASP A 68 6.86 11.52 -3.97
C ASP A 68 6.16 10.61 -5.01
N GLY A 69 5.76 9.40 -4.63
CA GLY A 69 4.98 8.50 -5.49
C GLY A 69 3.64 9.09 -5.91
N VAL A 70 2.89 9.64 -4.95
CA VAL A 70 1.61 10.29 -5.22
C VAL A 70 1.81 11.56 -6.05
N ALA A 71 2.77 12.42 -5.69
CA ALA A 71 3.02 13.69 -6.37
C ALA A 71 3.29 13.51 -7.86
N ARG A 72 4.02 12.48 -8.26
CA ARG A 72 4.34 12.23 -9.68
C ARG A 72 3.21 11.52 -10.44
N ASN A 73 2.29 10.82 -9.76
CA ASN A 73 1.21 10.07 -10.39
C ASN A 73 -0.17 10.76 -10.30
N LYS A 74 -0.32 11.82 -9.51
CA LYS A 74 -1.62 12.46 -9.20
C LYS A 74 -2.36 13.06 -10.39
N ASN A 75 -1.68 13.30 -11.51
CA ASN A 75 -2.29 13.84 -12.72
C ASN A 75 -2.89 12.76 -13.62
N PHE A 76 -2.76 11.49 -13.26
CA PHE A 76 -3.31 10.36 -13.99
C PHE A 76 -4.42 9.70 -13.17
N GLU A 77 -5.37 9.07 -13.84
CA GLU A 77 -6.39 8.27 -13.16
C GLU A 77 -5.78 7.00 -12.59
N ASN A 78 -5.82 6.88 -11.26
CA ASN A 78 -5.23 5.76 -10.54
C ASN A 78 -6.19 5.17 -9.50
N VAL A 79 -6.07 3.85 -9.31
CA VAL A 79 -6.52 3.17 -8.09
C VAL A 79 -5.34 3.08 -7.14
N TYR A 80 -5.43 3.71 -5.99
CA TYR A 80 -4.32 3.74 -5.03
C TYR A 80 -4.37 2.53 -4.10
N THR A 81 -3.33 1.71 -4.17
CA THR A 81 -3.14 0.60 -3.23
C THR A 81 -2.67 1.12 -1.89
N LEU A 82 -3.33 0.66 -0.82
CA LEU A 82 -2.99 0.96 0.57
C LEU A 82 -2.37 -0.26 1.25
N GLY A 83 -1.71 -0.01 2.37
CA GLY A 83 -1.10 -1.03 3.21
C GLY A 83 0.43 -1.07 3.09
N MET A 84 1.00 -2.04 3.75
CA MET A 84 2.44 -2.30 3.74
C MET A 84 2.67 -3.77 4.03
N ARG A 85 3.60 -4.38 3.32
CA ARG A 85 4.09 -5.73 3.58
C ARG A 85 5.61 -5.70 3.72
N GLY A 86 6.18 -6.77 4.25
CA GLY A 86 7.61 -6.97 4.27
C GLY A 86 8.19 -7.15 2.85
N GLU A 87 9.49 -7.18 2.75
CA GLU A 87 10.17 -7.40 1.49
C GLU A 87 9.85 -8.79 0.91
N SER A 88 9.80 -8.86 -0.41
CA SER A 88 9.61 -10.13 -1.14
C SER A 88 8.39 -10.93 -0.68
N ASP A 89 7.27 -10.27 -0.41
CA ASP A 89 6.02 -10.90 0.02
C ASP A 89 6.11 -11.59 1.39
N SER A 90 7.03 -11.15 2.24
CA SER A 90 7.14 -11.61 3.62
C SER A 90 6.17 -10.88 4.54
N SER A 91 5.90 -11.49 5.70
CA SER A 91 5.20 -10.82 6.79
C SER A 91 6.02 -9.68 7.37
N LEU A 92 5.34 -8.69 7.93
CA LEU A 92 5.98 -7.73 8.83
C LEU A 92 6.46 -8.43 10.10
N SER A 93 7.56 -7.96 10.67
CA SER A 93 8.04 -8.46 11.97
C SER A 93 7.10 -8.04 13.10
N GLY A 94 7.06 -8.84 14.19
CA GLY A 94 6.25 -8.56 15.37
C GLY A 94 5.05 -9.48 15.55
N THR A 95 4.29 -9.25 16.59
CA THR A 95 3.05 -9.97 16.90
C THR A 95 1.90 -9.53 15.98
N LYS A 96 0.82 -10.32 15.95
CA LYS A 96 -0.39 -9.94 15.19
C LYS A 96 -0.96 -8.59 15.65
N GLU A 97 -1.01 -8.38 16.96
CA GLU A 97 -1.50 -7.13 17.57
C GLU A 97 -0.66 -5.92 17.16
N GLU A 98 0.66 -6.06 17.21
CA GLU A 98 1.59 -5.01 16.78
C GLU A 98 1.44 -4.71 15.29
N ASN A 99 1.27 -5.73 14.47
CA ASN A 99 1.09 -5.58 13.03
C ASN A 99 -0.28 -5.00 12.65
N ILE A 100 -1.34 -5.30 13.39
CA ILE A 100 -2.65 -4.62 13.24
C ILE A 100 -2.49 -3.13 13.53
N ALA A 101 -1.85 -2.77 14.64
CA ALA A 101 -1.62 -1.38 15.02
C ALA A 101 -0.73 -0.66 14.00
N LEU A 102 0.35 -1.30 13.55
CA LEU A 102 1.23 -0.78 12.52
C LEU A 102 0.49 -0.54 11.21
N LEU A 103 -0.32 -1.49 10.76
CA LEU A 103 -1.05 -1.36 9.50
C LEU A 103 -2.11 -0.25 9.57
N LYS A 104 -2.79 -0.09 10.71
CA LYS A 104 -3.67 1.06 10.94
C LYS A 104 -2.91 2.39 10.85
N LYS A 105 -1.74 2.49 11.46
CA LYS A 105 -0.87 3.68 11.39
C LYS A 105 -0.44 3.97 9.95
N VAL A 106 0.00 2.96 9.22
CA VAL A 106 0.40 3.04 7.81
C VAL A 106 -0.75 3.57 6.94
N ILE A 107 -1.91 2.92 7.01
CA ILE A 107 -3.07 3.30 6.19
C ILE A 107 -3.53 4.73 6.52
N THR A 108 -3.51 5.14 7.79
CA THR A 108 -3.82 6.52 8.17
C THR A 108 -2.87 7.51 7.49
N ALA A 109 -1.57 7.25 7.58
CA ALA A 109 -0.57 8.12 6.92
C ALA A 109 -0.74 8.16 5.39
N GLN A 110 -1.06 7.03 4.77
CA GLN A 110 -1.31 6.96 3.33
C GLN A 110 -2.57 7.74 2.92
N LYS A 111 -3.66 7.63 3.67
CA LYS A 111 -4.88 8.44 3.42
C LYS A 111 -4.62 9.93 3.63
N ASP A 112 -3.81 10.30 4.60
CA ASP A 112 -3.40 11.71 4.81
C ASP A 112 -2.57 12.25 3.63
N ILE A 113 -1.70 11.43 3.04
CA ILE A 113 -0.96 11.79 1.82
C ILE A 113 -1.92 12.04 0.66
N LEU A 114 -2.88 11.14 0.44
CA LEU A 114 -3.89 11.32 -0.61
C LEU A 114 -4.71 12.58 -0.37
N LYS A 115 -5.17 12.82 0.85
CA LYS A 115 -5.92 14.02 1.24
C LYS A 115 -5.15 15.31 0.98
N LYS A 116 -3.87 15.38 1.36
CA LYS A 116 -2.99 16.53 1.07
C LYS A 116 -2.82 16.81 -0.42
N ASN A 117 -3.03 15.81 -1.28
CA ASN A 117 -2.95 15.94 -2.73
C ASN A 117 -4.32 16.10 -3.41
N ASN A 118 -5.41 16.34 -2.67
CA ASN A 118 -6.79 16.43 -3.15
C ASN A 118 -7.29 15.13 -3.83
N LEU A 119 -6.85 14.00 -3.34
CA LEU A 119 -7.15 12.65 -3.85
C LEU A 119 -7.96 11.81 -2.84
N SER A 120 -8.66 12.45 -1.91
CA SER A 120 -9.49 11.73 -0.93
C SER A 120 -10.55 10.84 -1.58
N ASP A 121 -11.13 11.32 -2.69
CA ASP A 121 -12.18 10.63 -3.43
C ASP A 121 -11.65 9.69 -4.52
N ALA A 122 -10.34 9.63 -4.70
CA ALA A 122 -9.74 8.70 -5.66
C ALA A 122 -9.95 7.25 -5.19
N PRO A 123 -10.21 6.30 -6.10
CA PRO A 123 -10.39 4.90 -5.75
C PRO A 123 -9.20 4.34 -4.96
N GLN A 124 -9.47 3.70 -3.85
CA GLN A 124 -8.48 3.08 -2.97
C GLN A 124 -8.75 1.59 -2.82
N VAL A 125 -7.72 0.78 -2.72
CA VAL A 125 -7.82 -0.66 -2.55
C VAL A 125 -6.87 -1.17 -1.47
N LEU A 126 -7.36 -2.05 -0.61
CA LEU A 126 -6.58 -2.81 0.35
C LEU A 126 -6.69 -4.30 0.02
N THR A 127 -5.57 -4.96 -0.21
CA THR A 127 -5.53 -6.41 -0.46
C THR A 127 -5.40 -7.17 0.85
N VAL A 128 -6.39 -8.02 1.12
CA VAL A 128 -6.41 -8.94 2.26
C VAL A 128 -5.90 -10.30 1.75
N TYR A 129 -4.61 -10.55 1.98
CA TYR A 129 -3.88 -11.72 1.47
C TYR A 129 -2.90 -12.24 2.53
N LYS A 130 -2.77 -13.56 2.63
CA LYS A 130 -1.90 -14.25 3.60
C LYS A 130 -2.15 -13.75 5.05
N GLU A 131 -1.11 -13.28 5.72
CA GLU A 131 -1.20 -12.79 7.12
C GLU A 131 -2.14 -11.60 7.30
N VAL A 132 -2.42 -10.83 6.26
CA VAL A 132 -3.38 -9.72 6.33
C VAL A 132 -4.81 -10.22 6.58
N GLU A 133 -5.13 -11.47 6.26
CA GLU A 133 -6.40 -12.09 6.66
C GLU A 133 -6.56 -12.15 8.17
N ASP A 134 -5.49 -12.52 8.89
CA ASP A 134 -5.49 -12.52 10.35
C ASP A 134 -5.66 -11.11 10.92
N TYR A 135 -5.02 -10.12 10.29
CA TYR A 135 -5.16 -8.70 10.70
C TYR A 135 -6.55 -8.16 10.40
N TRP A 136 -7.18 -8.65 9.33
CA TRP A 136 -8.56 -8.32 8.98
C TRP A 136 -9.54 -8.79 10.06
N HIS A 137 -9.38 -10.01 10.52
CA HIS A 137 -10.23 -10.57 11.57
C HIS A 137 -9.93 -10.01 12.96
N GLY A 138 -8.66 -9.73 13.25
CA GLY A 138 -8.21 -9.33 14.59
C GLY A 138 -7.95 -10.50 15.52
N THR A 139 -7.69 -10.19 16.77
CA THR A 139 -7.46 -11.14 17.86
C THR A 139 -8.34 -10.78 19.07
N ASP A 140 -8.31 -11.60 20.13
CA ASP A 140 -9.00 -11.29 21.40
C ASP A 140 -8.45 -10.02 22.06
N LYS A 141 -7.24 -9.57 21.67
CA LYS A 141 -6.54 -8.42 22.26
C LYS A 141 -6.51 -7.19 21.36
N ALA A 142 -6.76 -7.36 20.04
CA ALA A 142 -6.72 -6.27 19.08
C ALA A 142 -7.87 -6.40 18.08
N GLU A 143 -8.66 -5.34 17.97
CA GLU A 143 -9.72 -5.27 16.97
C GLU A 143 -9.16 -5.25 15.57
N GLY A 144 -9.69 -6.16 14.73
CA GLY A 144 -9.28 -6.29 13.34
C GLY A 144 -9.69 -5.13 12.44
N LEU A 145 -9.07 -5.09 11.27
CA LEU A 145 -9.30 -4.03 10.29
C LEU A 145 -10.74 -3.97 9.79
N LYS A 146 -11.46 -5.10 9.75
CA LYS A 146 -12.86 -5.19 9.29
C LYS A 146 -13.85 -4.32 10.08
N LYS A 147 -13.50 -3.95 11.30
CA LYS A 147 -14.33 -3.10 12.15
C LYS A 147 -13.85 -1.65 12.20
N TRP A 148 -12.85 -1.31 11.42
CA TRP A 148 -12.24 0.00 11.44
C TRP A 148 -12.86 0.92 10.37
N ASP A 149 -13.63 1.90 10.81
CA ASP A 149 -14.44 2.78 9.94
C ASP A 149 -13.64 3.55 8.88
N VAL A 150 -12.34 3.73 9.09
CA VAL A 150 -11.44 4.38 8.12
C VAL A 150 -11.38 3.62 6.78
N LEU A 151 -11.79 2.36 6.77
CA LEU A 151 -11.85 1.53 5.56
C LEU A 151 -13.22 1.49 4.87
N ASN A 152 -14.21 2.23 5.36
CA ASN A 152 -15.57 2.20 4.79
C ASN A 152 -15.63 2.68 3.33
N ASP A 153 -14.69 3.53 2.92
CA ASP A 153 -14.54 4.06 1.55
C ASP A 153 -13.44 3.34 0.74
N VAL A 154 -12.87 2.27 1.26
CA VAL A 154 -11.80 1.50 0.63
C VAL A 154 -12.34 0.22 0.04
N THR A 155 -12.02 -0.07 -1.21
CA THR A 155 -12.31 -1.37 -1.83
C THR A 155 -11.44 -2.45 -1.18
N ILE A 156 -12.07 -3.49 -0.65
CA ILE A 156 -11.35 -4.63 -0.08
C ILE A 156 -11.21 -5.72 -1.13
N MET A 157 -9.98 -6.03 -1.50
CA MET A 157 -9.66 -7.13 -2.39
C MET A 157 -9.39 -8.39 -1.55
N LEU A 158 -10.32 -9.32 -1.59
CA LEU A 158 -10.15 -10.64 -0.96
C LEU A 158 -9.46 -11.57 -1.96
N CYS A 159 -8.61 -12.43 -1.44
CA CYS A 159 -7.88 -13.41 -2.24
C CYS A 159 -8.32 -14.83 -1.88
N ASP A 160 -8.37 -15.71 -2.88
CA ASP A 160 -8.45 -17.14 -2.64
C ASP A 160 -7.07 -17.71 -2.26
N ASP A 161 -7.03 -18.96 -1.83
CA ASP A 161 -5.78 -19.69 -1.68
C ASP A 161 -5.32 -20.25 -3.06
N ASN A 162 -4.14 -20.84 -3.10
CA ASN A 162 -3.58 -21.42 -4.34
C ASN A 162 -4.40 -22.61 -4.90
N PHE A 163 -5.44 -23.01 -4.20
CA PHE A 163 -6.35 -24.12 -4.58
C PHE A 163 -7.74 -23.62 -4.98
N GLY A 164 -7.95 -22.30 -5.02
CA GLY A 164 -9.24 -21.69 -5.40
C GLY A 164 -10.26 -21.63 -4.27
N ASN A 165 -9.85 -21.79 -2.99
CA ASN A 165 -10.78 -21.67 -1.87
C ASN A 165 -10.79 -20.24 -1.35
N MET A 166 -11.96 -19.62 -1.31
CA MET A 166 -12.17 -18.34 -0.66
C MET A 166 -12.17 -18.55 0.87
N ARG A 167 -11.16 -18.06 1.56
CA ARG A 167 -10.95 -18.25 3.00
C ARG A 167 -11.61 -17.16 3.83
N THR A 168 -11.63 -15.93 3.30
CA THR A 168 -12.23 -14.78 3.96
C THR A 168 -13.42 -14.29 3.14
N LEU A 169 -14.59 -14.26 3.74
CA LEU A 169 -15.79 -13.68 3.14
C LEU A 169 -16.15 -12.38 3.85
N PRO A 170 -16.63 -11.36 3.12
CA PRO A 170 -17.14 -10.17 3.75
C PRO A 170 -18.39 -10.54 4.54
N THR A 171 -18.30 -10.47 5.83
CA THR A 171 -19.46 -10.52 6.71
C THR A 171 -19.77 -9.11 7.16
N LYS A 172 -20.97 -8.66 6.79
CA LYS A 172 -21.51 -7.42 7.33
C LYS A 172 -21.77 -7.56 8.82
#